data_fa74ee3cf0fba403f40bc4605257d1a0
#
_entry.id   fa74ee3cf0fba403f40bc4605257d1a0
#
_cell.length_a   1.000
_cell.length_b   1.000
_cell.length_c   1.000
_cell.angle_alpha   90.00
_cell.angle_beta   90.00
_cell.angle_gamma   90.00
#
_symmetry.space_group_name_H-M   'P 1'
#
loop_
_entity.id
_entity.type
_entity.pdbx_description
1 polymer ?
#
loop_
_entity_poly.entity_id
_entity_poly.type
_entity_poly.pdbx_seq_one_letter_code
_entity_poly.pdbx_strand_id
1 'polypeptide(L)'
;TPQIAADGLSKMINRVGKFNYDSHTHSLPKKRLNAFMDWEHNGYLLSLITRYVDGYTNQRPITGLGASLGYKNKVDSFLVFDISARKSIDLNEGNINFGIAIINALDESAPRLYDAPDFSFDTRVHDPRGRLVNLNLEYNF
;
A
#
# COMPACT_ATOMS: atom_id res chain seq x y z
N THR A 1 -3.33 4.18 23.89
CA THR A 1 -4.64 4.40 24.53
C THR A 1 -4.62 3.71 25.90
N PRO A 2 -4.97 4.40 26.98
CA PRO A 2 -5.08 3.77 28.31
C PRO A 2 -6.24 2.77 28.32
N GLN A 3 -6.01 1.61 28.90
CA GLN A 3 -7.07 0.65 29.26
C GLN A 3 -7.10 0.52 30.77
N ILE A 4 -8.29 0.42 31.34
CA ILE A 4 -8.46 0.12 32.76
C ILE A 4 -8.33 -1.40 32.92
N ALA A 5 -7.34 -1.83 33.67
CA ALA A 5 -7.19 -3.25 34.04
C ALA A 5 -8.25 -3.65 35.09
N ALA A 6 -8.45 -4.96 35.30
CA ALA A 6 -9.41 -5.46 36.26
C ALA A 6 -9.12 -5.03 37.71
N ASP A 7 -7.92 -4.61 38.01
CA ASP A 7 -7.46 -4.03 39.28
C ASP A 7 -7.71 -2.53 39.42
N GLY A 8 -8.36 -1.88 38.41
CA GLY A 8 -8.63 -0.46 38.41
C GLY A 8 -7.44 0.42 37.98
N LEU A 9 -6.29 -0.18 37.66
CA LEU A 9 -5.11 0.57 37.22
C LEU A 9 -5.12 0.77 35.69
N SER A 10 -4.84 1.97 35.22
CA SER A 10 -4.70 2.25 33.79
C SER A 10 -3.37 1.71 33.27
N LYS A 11 -3.40 0.87 32.25
CA LYS A 11 -2.23 0.34 31.57
C LYS A 11 -2.04 0.99 30.21
N MET A 12 -0.84 1.48 29.95
CA MET A 12 -0.45 1.94 28.62
C MET A 12 -0.13 0.75 27.72
N ILE A 13 -0.86 0.62 26.60
CA ILE A 13 -0.66 -0.45 25.64
C ILE A 13 0.01 0.10 24.40
N ASN A 14 1.16 -0.46 24.03
CA ASN A 14 1.82 -0.16 22.77
C ASN A 14 1.14 -0.96 21.64
N ARG A 15 0.50 -0.25 20.69
CA ARG A 15 -0.23 -0.83 19.57
C ARG A 15 0.59 -0.80 18.25
N VAL A 16 1.73 -0.17 18.24
CA VAL A 16 2.56 0.00 17.04
C VAL A 16 3.11 -1.34 16.57
N GLY A 17 2.95 -1.65 15.29
CA GLY A 17 3.36 -2.93 14.71
C GLY A 17 2.43 -4.08 15.01
N LYS A 18 1.18 -3.83 15.40
CA LYS A 18 0.22 -4.87 15.82
C LYS A 18 -1.12 -4.74 15.10
N PHE A 19 -1.84 -5.87 15.02
CA PHE A 19 -3.22 -6.01 14.60
C PHE A 19 -3.94 -7.01 15.51
N ASN A 20 -5.25 -6.82 15.74
CA ASN A 20 -6.09 -7.53 16.73
C ASN A 20 -5.70 -7.22 18.19
N TYR A 21 -6.44 -7.70 19.14
CA TYR A 21 -6.33 -7.46 20.58
C TYR A 21 -6.02 -6.01 20.97
N ASP A 22 -4.73 -5.63 20.93
CA ASP A 22 -4.29 -4.27 21.25
C ASP A 22 -4.72 -3.23 20.19
N SER A 23 -4.88 -3.66 18.92
CA SER A 23 -5.28 -2.80 17.79
C SER A 23 -6.31 -3.54 16.91
N HIS A 24 -7.53 -3.64 17.40
CA HIS A 24 -8.59 -4.45 16.79
C HIS A 24 -9.36 -3.76 15.66
N THR A 25 -9.16 -2.49 15.42
CA THR A 25 -9.86 -1.76 14.35
C THR A 25 -9.09 -1.68 13.03
N HIS A 26 -7.76 -1.69 13.09
CA HIS A 26 -6.86 -1.66 11.93
C HIS A 26 -5.42 -1.93 12.37
N SER A 27 -4.59 -2.36 11.43
CA SER A 27 -3.16 -2.52 11.68
C SER A 27 -2.46 -1.16 11.81
N LEU A 28 -1.44 -1.13 12.67
CA LEU A 28 -0.60 0.04 12.90
C LEU A 28 0.86 -0.28 12.56
N PRO A 29 1.25 -0.27 11.27
CA PRO A 29 2.64 -0.48 10.87
C PRO A 29 3.57 0.53 11.55
N LYS A 30 4.79 0.11 11.87
CA LYS A 30 5.78 0.99 12.53
C LYS A 30 6.23 2.13 11.63
N LYS A 31 6.34 1.84 10.30
CA LYS A 31 6.82 2.79 9.31
C LYS A 31 5.93 2.74 8.08
N ARG A 32 5.69 3.90 7.51
CA ARG A 32 5.15 4.08 6.16
C ARG A 32 5.98 5.15 5.47
N LEU A 33 6.27 4.93 4.21
CA LEU A 33 7.04 5.86 3.39
C LEU A 33 6.32 6.02 2.05
N ASN A 34 6.18 7.27 1.62
CA ASN A 34 5.88 7.62 0.24
C ASN A 34 7.02 8.50 -0.24
N ALA A 35 7.65 8.11 -1.33
CA ALA A 35 8.67 8.89 -2.00
C ALA A 35 8.26 9.09 -3.46
N PHE A 36 8.59 10.24 -4.01
CA PHE A 36 8.35 10.54 -5.42
C PHE A 36 9.55 11.24 -6.01
N MET A 37 9.77 10.99 -7.30
CA MET A 37 10.83 11.60 -8.08
C MET A 37 10.28 11.88 -9.47
N ASP A 38 10.44 13.12 -9.93
CA ASP A 38 10.11 13.56 -11.27
C ASP A 38 11.37 14.00 -12.00
N TRP A 39 11.44 13.66 -13.28
CA TRP A 39 12.47 14.14 -14.20
C TRP A 39 11.82 14.70 -15.44
N GLU A 40 12.18 15.91 -15.79
CA GLU A 40 11.64 16.62 -16.95
C GLU A 40 12.77 17.06 -17.88
N HIS A 41 12.64 16.75 -19.17
CA HIS A 41 13.57 17.18 -20.20
C HIS A 41 12.94 17.14 -21.59
N ASN A 42 13.06 18.23 -22.36
CA ASN A 42 12.61 18.32 -23.77
C ASN A 42 11.16 17.81 -24.00
N GLY A 43 10.22 18.22 -23.15
CA GLY A 43 8.82 17.81 -23.22
C GLY A 43 8.55 16.36 -22.77
N TYR A 44 9.56 15.67 -22.24
CA TYR A 44 9.35 14.41 -21.51
C TYR A 44 9.22 14.68 -20.01
N LEU A 45 8.26 14.02 -19.39
CA LEU A 45 8.14 13.93 -17.92
C LEU A 45 8.12 12.45 -17.54
N LEU A 46 9.08 12.05 -16.72
CA LEU A 46 9.13 10.72 -16.12
C LEU A 46 8.90 10.86 -14.61
N SER A 47 8.01 10.05 -14.07
CA SER A 47 7.69 10.05 -12.64
C SER A 47 7.84 8.65 -12.04
N LEU A 48 8.42 8.59 -10.85
CA LEU A 48 8.50 7.40 -10.01
C LEU A 48 7.88 7.70 -8.65
N ILE A 49 6.91 6.89 -8.26
CA ILE A 49 6.31 6.92 -6.93
C ILE A 49 6.63 5.60 -6.24
N THR A 50 7.17 5.69 -5.04
CA THR A 50 7.46 4.53 -4.20
C THR A 50 6.60 4.58 -2.96
N ARG A 51 5.89 3.50 -2.64
CA ARG A 51 5.05 3.36 -1.44
C ARG A 51 5.52 2.14 -0.65
N TYR A 52 5.87 2.36 0.60
CA TYR A 52 6.32 1.32 1.52
C TYR A 52 5.46 1.31 2.78
N VAL A 53 5.09 0.10 3.19
CA VAL A 53 4.41 -0.19 4.45
C VAL A 53 5.20 -1.28 5.16
N ASP A 54 5.63 -1.00 6.39
CA ASP A 54 6.37 -1.96 7.22
C ASP A 54 5.45 -3.13 7.62
N GLY A 55 6.04 -4.30 7.81
CA GLY A 55 5.35 -5.47 8.32
C GLY A 55 4.87 -5.27 9.77
N TYR A 56 3.89 -6.07 10.17
CA TYR A 56 3.31 -6.03 11.50
C TYR A 56 2.90 -7.43 11.97
N THR A 57 2.50 -7.55 13.24
CA THR A 57 2.14 -8.83 13.84
C THR A 57 0.64 -8.89 14.09
N ASN A 58 0.00 -9.92 13.54
CA ASN A 58 -1.33 -10.33 13.95
C ASN A 58 -1.23 -11.07 15.29
N GLN A 59 -1.93 -10.56 16.32
CA GLN A 59 -1.85 -11.11 17.67
C GLN A 59 -2.78 -12.31 17.88
N ARG A 60 -3.71 -12.58 16.96
CA ARG A 60 -4.58 -13.75 17.06
C ARG A 60 -3.83 -15.05 16.73
N PRO A 61 -4.01 -16.10 17.53
CA PRO A 61 -3.50 -17.43 17.20
C PRO A 61 -4.07 -17.92 15.88
N ILE A 62 -3.22 -18.45 15.02
CA ILE A 62 -3.63 -19.07 13.76
C ILE A 62 -3.83 -20.57 14.04
N THR A 63 -5.08 -21.04 13.94
CA THR A 63 -5.47 -22.42 14.25
C THR A 63 -6.29 -23.02 13.11
N GLY A 64 -6.39 -24.34 13.08
CA GLY A 64 -7.27 -25.09 12.17
C GLY A 64 -7.00 -24.75 10.70
N LEU A 65 -8.04 -24.32 9.99
CA LEU A 65 -7.99 -24.02 8.55
C LEU A 65 -6.97 -22.92 8.22
N GLY A 66 -6.83 -21.89 9.06
CA GLY A 66 -5.86 -20.83 8.83
C GLY A 66 -4.43 -21.34 8.80
N ALA A 67 -4.06 -22.25 9.69
CA ALA A 67 -2.75 -22.89 9.72
C ALA A 67 -2.54 -23.78 8.47
N SER A 68 -3.54 -24.55 8.06
CA SER A 68 -3.46 -25.40 6.86
C SER A 68 -3.35 -24.61 5.56
N LEU A 69 -3.90 -23.39 5.52
CA LEU A 69 -3.76 -22.46 4.39
C LEU A 69 -2.45 -21.66 4.40
N GLY A 70 -1.57 -21.90 5.37
CA GLY A 70 -0.25 -21.31 5.46
C GLY A 70 -0.22 -19.85 5.95
N TYR A 71 -1.28 -19.36 6.61
CA TYR A 71 -1.24 -18.04 7.24
C TYR A 71 -0.20 -18.00 8.36
N LYS A 72 0.41 -16.84 8.54
CA LYS A 72 1.41 -16.56 9.58
C LYS A 72 0.95 -15.38 10.44
N ASN A 73 1.40 -15.36 11.70
CA ASN A 73 1.17 -14.21 12.58
C ASN A 73 1.92 -12.97 12.13
N LYS A 74 3.09 -13.15 11.49
CA LYS A 74 3.84 -12.06 10.90
C LYS A 74 3.29 -11.75 9.51
N VAL A 75 2.84 -10.53 9.31
CA VAL A 75 2.45 -9.97 8.02
C VAL A 75 3.65 -9.25 7.45
N ASP A 76 4.03 -9.58 6.23
CA ASP A 76 5.22 -9.05 5.58
C ASP A 76 5.07 -7.57 5.21
N SER A 77 6.17 -6.90 4.94
CA SER A 77 6.18 -5.55 4.41
C SER A 77 5.66 -5.53 2.97
N PHE A 78 5.15 -4.38 2.55
CA PHE A 78 4.61 -4.17 1.22
C PHE A 78 5.30 -2.97 0.57
N LEU A 79 5.88 -3.19 -0.60
CA LEU A 79 6.62 -2.18 -1.34
C LEU A 79 6.17 -2.17 -2.80
N VAL A 80 5.60 -1.05 -3.24
CA VAL A 80 5.15 -0.89 -4.63
C VAL A 80 5.77 0.33 -5.29
N PHE A 81 5.97 0.21 -6.59
CA PHE A 81 6.47 1.26 -7.46
C PHE A 81 5.43 1.57 -8.54
N ASP A 82 5.11 2.85 -8.67
CA ASP A 82 4.32 3.35 -9.78
C ASP A 82 5.26 4.17 -10.69
N ILE A 83 5.20 3.91 -11.97
CA ILE A 83 6.05 4.56 -12.98
C ILE A 83 5.14 5.21 -14.00
N SER A 84 5.42 6.45 -14.37
CA SER A 84 4.74 7.09 -15.48
C SER A 84 5.70 7.83 -16.39
N ALA A 85 5.33 7.89 -17.65
CA ALA A 85 6.02 8.68 -18.67
C ALA A 85 5.00 9.48 -19.47
N ARG A 86 5.29 10.74 -19.71
CA ARG A 86 4.51 11.64 -20.56
C ARG A 86 5.41 12.31 -21.58
N LYS A 87 4.88 12.51 -22.78
CA LYS A 87 5.50 13.32 -23.83
C LYS A 87 4.52 14.38 -24.30
N SER A 88 4.93 15.62 -24.28
CA SER A 88 4.22 16.74 -24.93
C SER A 88 4.88 17.07 -26.27
N ILE A 89 4.09 17.26 -27.28
CA ILE A 89 4.51 17.64 -28.64
C ILE A 89 3.71 18.88 -29.05
N ASP A 90 4.41 19.98 -29.23
CA ASP A 90 3.81 21.22 -29.71
C ASP A 90 3.57 21.15 -31.23
N LEU A 91 2.39 21.55 -31.64
CA LEU A 91 1.95 21.67 -33.03
C LEU A 91 1.68 23.14 -33.33
N ASN A 92 1.55 23.50 -34.63
CA ASN A 92 1.24 24.87 -35.03
C ASN A 92 -0.11 25.37 -34.47
N GLU A 93 -1.07 24.48 -34.27
CA GLU A 93 -2.43 24.80 -33.80
C GLU A 93 -2.79 23.93 -32.57
N GLY A 94 -1.92 23.92 -31.52
CA GLY A 94 -2.18 23.20 -30.28
C GLY A 94 -1.04 22.29 -29.84
N ASN A 95 -1.33 21.36 -28.95
CA ASN A 95 -0.37 20.35 -28.49
C ASN A 95 -0.99 18.98 -28.33
N ILE A 96 -0.19 17.93 -28.48
CA ILE A 96 -0.55 16.56 -28.16
C ILE A 96 0.23 16.10 -26.93
N ASN A 97 -0.48 15.56 -25.95
CA ASN A 97 0.10 14.91 -24.79
C ASN A 97 -0.17 13.40 -24.85
N PHE A 98 0.88 12.63 -24.90
CA PHE A 98 0.83 11.18 -24.82
C PHE A 98 1.38 10.74 -23.46
N GLY A 99 0.69 9.85 -22.75
CA GLY A 99 1.09 9.35 -21.46
C GLY A 99 0.86 7.85 -21.27
N ILE A 100 1.77 7.23 -20.53
CA ILE A 100 1.62 5.88 -20.01
C ILE A 100 1.88 5.90 -18.51
N ALA A 101 1.06 5.20 -17.73
CA ALA A 101 1.29 4.98 -16.32
C ALA A 101 1.14 3.50 -15.97
N ILE A 102 2.09 2.97 -15.24
CA ILE A 102 2.12 1.60 -14.73
C ILE A 102 2.07 1.69 -13.21
N ILE A 103 0.92 1.35 -12.65
CA ILE A 103 0.70 1.29 -11.21
C ILE A 103 1.08 -0.11 -10.75
N ASN A 104 1.79 -0.21 -9.62
CA ASN A 104 2.33 -1.46 -9.10
C ASN A 104 3.16 -2.19 -10.17
N ALA A 105 4.23 -1.54 -10.63
CA ALA A 105 5.03 -2.01 -11.77
C ALA A 105 5.63 -3.41 -11.58
N LEU A 106 5.89 -3.83 -10.35
CA LEU A 106 6.42 -5.16 -10.02
C LEU A 106 5.36 -6.22 -9.77
N ASP A 107 4.06 -5.86 -9.87
CA ASP A 107 2.92 -6.75 -9.62
C ASP A 107 2.93 -7.37 -8.21
N GLU A 108 3.34 -6.58 -7.22
CA GLU A 108 3.40 -7.01 -5.83
C GLU A 108 2.00 -7.30 -5.29
N SER A 109 1.82 -8.45 -4.66
CA SER A 109 0.54 -8.86 -4.07
C SER A 109 0.42 -8.39 -2.62
N ALA A 110 -0.76 -7.96 -2.22
CA ALA A 110 -1.03 -7.59 -0.83
C ALA A 110 -0.71 -8.76 0.13
N PRO A 111 0.03 -8.52 1.23
CA PRO A 111 0.38 -9.56 2.19
C PRO A 111 -0.86 -10.18 2.82
N ARG A 112 -0.87 -11.51 2.97
CA ARG A 112 -1.98 -12.23 3.58
C ARG A 112 -2.09 -11.92 5.07
N LEU A 113 -3.33 -11.67 5.50
CA LEU A 113 -3.68 -11.42 6.88
C LEU A 113 -4.80 -12.38 7.31
N TYR A 114 -4.52 -13.23 8.32
CA TYR A 114 -5.53 -14.09 8.91
C TYR A 114 -6.55 -13.27 9.71
N ASP A 115 -7.82 -13.60 9.55
CA ASP A 115 -8.92 -12.97 10.29
C ASP A 115 -9.07 -11.46 9.98
N ALA A 116 -8.76 -11.06 8.75
CA ALA A 116 -9.17 -9.75 8.25
C ALA A 116 -10.70 -9.71 8.08
N PRO A 117 -11.35 -8.55 8.33
CA PRO A 117 -12.82 -8.46 8.37
C PRO A 117 -13.52 -8.92 7.08
N ASP A 118 -12.99 -8.57 5.91
CA ASP A 118 -13.69 -8.79 4.65
C ASP A 118 -12.90 -9.64 3.65
N PHE A 119 -11.58 -9.59 3.71
CA PHE A 119 -10.67 -10.23 2.77
C PHE A 119 -9.48 -10.85 3.49
N SER A 120 -8.68 -11.62 2.78
CA SER A 120 -7.45 -12.23 3.32
C SER A 120 -6.26 -11.25 3.44
N PHE A 121 -6.50 -9.94 3.45
CA PHE A 121 -5.53 -8.86 3.60
C PHE A 121 -6.18 -7.64 4.26
N ASP A 122 -5.37 -6.67 4.76
CA ASP A 122 -5.89 -5.44 5.36
C ASP A 122 -6.11 -4.37 4.28
N THR A 123 -7.36 -4.15 3.89
CA THR A 123 -7.79 -3.17 2.88
C THR A 123 -7.51 -1.71 3.22
N ARG A 124 -7.22 -1.40 4.49
CA ARG A 124 -6.90 -0.03 4.96
C ARG A 124 -5.44 0.33 4.80
N VAL A 125 -4.60 -0.67 4.57
CA VAL A 125 -3.15 -0.53 4.55
C VAL A 125 -2.58 -0.94 3.21
N HIS A 126 -3.17 -1.93 2.55
CA HIS A 126 -2.67 -2.51 1.31
C HIS A 126 -3.69 -2.36 0.17
N ASP A 127 -3.19 -2.12 -1.02
CA ASP A 127 -3.98 -2.13 -2.26
C ASP A 127 -3.89 -3.54 -2.88
N PRO A 128 -5.02 -4.24 -3.05
CA PRO A 128 -5.03 -5.60 -3.60
C PRO A 128 -4.93 -5.63 -5.11
N ARG A 129 -5.10 -4.48 -5.77
CA ARG A 129 -5.00 -4.43 -7.23
C ARG A 129 -3.58 -4.76 -7.64
N GLY A 130 -3.42 -5.72 -8.50
CA GLY A 130 -2.15 -6.02 -9.14
C GLY A 130 -1.67 -4.87 -10.03
N ARG A 131 -0.85 -5.18 -11.00
CA ARG A 131 -0.36 -4.19 -11.97
C ARG A 131 -1.50 -3.66 -12.83
N LEU A 132 -1.56 -2.32 -12.94
CA LEU A 132 -2.47 -1.61 -13.83
C LEU A 132 -1.67 -0.80 -14.83
N VAL A 133 -2.08 -0.82 -16.09
CA VAL A 133 -1.49 0.00 -17.15
C VAL A 133 -2.56 0.95 -17.67
N ASN A 134 -2.26 2.24 -17.62
CA ASN A 134 -3.10 3.31 -18.14
C ASN A 134 -2.41 3.99 -19.30
N LEU A 135 -3.13 4.22 -20.38
CA LEU A 135 -2.70 5.02 -21.53
C LEU A 135 -3.56 6.29 -21.60
N ASN A 136 -2.93 7.40 -21.84
CA ASN A 136 -3.60 8.69 -22.02
C ASN A 136 -3.15 9.33 -23.33
N LEU A 137 -4.12 9.87 -24.07
CA LEU A 137 -3.88 10.70 -25.25
C LEU A 137 -4.80 11.90 -25.16
N GLU A 138 -4.21 13.10 -25.18
CA GLU A 138 -4.92 14.36 -25.07
C GLU A 138 -4.47 15.29 -26.19
N TYR A 139 -5.41 15.92 -26.86
CA TYR A 139 -5.15 16.99 -27.82
C TYR A 139 -5.79 18.29 -27.35
N ASN A 140 -4.99 19.33 -27.24
CA ASN A 140 -5.42 20.69 -26.88
C ASN A 140 -5.24 21.58 -28.12
N PHE A 141 -6.33 22.21 -28.55
CA PHE A 141 -6.40 23.11 -29.68
C PHE A 141 -6.72 24.56 -29.24
#